data_ee93bb6498438aa61a1473708f2c297e
#
_entry.id   ee93bb6498438aa61a1473708f2c297e
#
_cell.length_a   1.000
_cell.length_b   1.000
_cell.length_c   1.000
_cell.angle_alpha   90.00
_cell.angle_beta   90.00
_cell.angle_gamma   90.00
#
_symmetry.space_group_name_H-M   'P 1'
#
loop_
_entity.id
_entity.type
_entity.pdbx_description
1 polymer ?
#
loop_
_entity_poly.entity_id
_entity_poly.type
_entity_poly.pdbx_seq_one_letter_code
_entity_poly.pdbx_strand_id
1 'polypeptide(L)'
;MAPAPGPSAPARLAIVGTAGHIDHGKTALVRRLTGVDTDRLPEEKKRGISIDLGFAPLVTPAGVHVGIVDVPGHERFVKNMLAGSGGVDLVLLVIAADEGVMPQTREHLAIVRLLGVRRGVIVLTKRDLVETAWVAEVRRDVAALLADTPFAEAPVIEFSAVTGAGTTELFAAMDAQLADLPLRPADEPARLPVDRVFTVEGFGTVVTGTLWRGRIRVGDTLELQPRGLPVRVRRVQVHGQTVEEAHAGQRTAVALHGVEREQVERGDWLIGTGSLRPSHILDVRFEALGDLEDAWPGNTRVRFHLGASEIIGRLVLLEGESVAPGASALAQVRLERPAVAARGDRFVIRRYSPAHTIGGGSVIEPVASKRRRHGALDQLAVRESGSLEARLLQLVEAEANPISTSRLA
;
A
#
# COMPACT_ATOMS: atom_id res chain seq x y z
N MET A 1 38.15 20.42 -23.23
CA MET A 1 37.60 19.83 -22.01
C MET A 1 36.13 20.18 -22.01
N ALA A 2 35.24 19.22 -22.25
CA ALA A 2 33.82 19.46 -22.16
C ALA A 2 33.45 19.67 -20.68
N PRO A 3 32.52 20.57 -20.32
CA PRO A 3 32.10 20.74 -18.94
C PRO A 3 31.49 19.43 -18.43
N ALA A 4 31.82 19.06 -17.20
CA ALA A 4 31.23 17.93 -16.53
C ALA A 4 29.68 18.06 -16.53
N PRO A 5 28.92 17.00 -16.78
CA PRO A 5 27.47 17.08 -16.70
C PRO A 5 27.09 17.57 -15.30
N GLY A 6 26.29 18.65 -15.26
CA GLY A 6 25.73 19.15 -14.01
C GLY A 6 24.97 18.04 -13.26
N PRO A 7 24.68 18.20 -11.95
CA PRO A 7 23.97 17.19 -11.18
C PRO A 7 22.66 16.84 -11.89
N SER A 8 22.53 15.60 -12.31
CA SER A 8 21.28 15.11 -12.90
C SER A 8 20.15 15.33 -11.87
N ALA A 9 19.02 15.84 -12.35
CA ALA A 9 17.81 15.95 -11.51
C ALA A 9 17.57 14.61 -10.78
N PRO A 10 17.15 14.65 -9.51
CA PRO A 10 16.91 13.42 -8.75
C PRO A 10 15.94 12.53 -9.53
N ALA A 11 16.32 11.27 -9.74
CA ALA A 11 15.50 10.31 -10.47
C ALA A 11 14.11 10.23 -9.82
N ARG A 12 13.05 10.38 -10.62
CA ARG A 12 11.67 10.18 -10.12
C ARG A 12 11.47 8.71 -9.81
N LEU A 13 11.02 8.42 -8.60
CA LEU A 13 10.76 7.07 -8.11
C LEU A 13 9.26 6.88 -7.93
N ALA A 14 8.73 5.77 -8.42
CA ALA A 14 7.31 5.44 -8.30
C ALA A 14 7.09 3.96 -8.02
N ILE A 15 6.02 3.64 -7.30
CA ILE A 15 5.51 2.28 -7.12
C ILE A 15 4.24 2.12 -7.93
N VAL A 16 4.21 1.12 -8.80
CA VAL A 16 3.06 0.78 -9.63
C VAL A 16 2.54 -0.60 -9.22
N GLY A 17 1.30 -0.66 -8.75
CA GLY A 17 0.65 -1.92 -8.37
C GLY A 17 -0.23 -2.45 -9.50
N THR A 18 -0.26 -3.77 -9.73
CA THR A 18 -1.32 -4.39 -10.54
C THR A 18 -2.55 -4.65 -9.66
N ALA A 19 -3.75 -4.67 -10.24
CA ALA A 19 -5.00 -5.05 -9.59
C ALA A 19 -5.91 -5.71 -10.64
N GLY A 20 -6.83 -6.57 -10.24
CA GLY A 20 -7.74 -7.24 -11.16
C GLY A 20 -7.93 -8.72 -10.87
N HIS A 21 -8.85 -9.34 -11.59
CA HIS A 21 -9.26 -10.74 -11.39
C HIS A 21 -8.12 -11.73 -11.64
N ILE A 22 -8.26 -12.96 -11.13
CA ILE A 22 -7.41 -14.09 -11.50
C ILE A 22 -7.49 -14.30 -13.02
N ASP A 23 -6.43 -14.76 -13.65
CA ASP A 23 -6.32 -15.06 -15.09
C ASP A 23 -6.59 -13.88 -16.05
N HIS A 24 -6.75 -12.66 -15.53
CA HIS A 24 -6.84 -11.45 -16.35
C HIS A 24 -5.50 -10.98 -16.92
N GLY A 25 -4.41 -11.74 -16.73
CA GLY A 25 -3.12 -11.49 -17.37
C GLY A 25 -2.23 -10.45 -16.69
N LYS A 26 -2.37 -10.22 -15.37
CA LYS A 26 -1.51 -9.30 -14.60
C LYS A 26 -0.03 -9.64 -14.74
N THR A 27 0.36 -10.87 -14.43
CA THR A 27 1.74 -11.37 -14.53
C THR A 27 2.25 -11.34 -15.97
N ALA A 28 1.39 -11.68 -16.96
CA ALA A 28 1.73 -11.60 -18.37
C ALA A 28 2.00 -10.15 -18.83
N LEU A 29 1.19 -9.20 -18.34
CA LEU A 29 1.39 -7.77 -18.54
C LEU A 29 2.75 -7.33 -17.97
N VAL A 30 3.04 -7.63 -16.70
CA VAL A 30 4.31 -7.27 -16.04
C VAL A 30 5.49 -7.86 -16.79
N ARG A 31 5.42 -9.15 -17.14
CA ARG A 31 6.45 -9.81 -17.91
C ARG A 31 6.68 -9.16 -19.29
N ARG A 32 5.62 -8.74 -19.96
CA ARG A 32 5.74 -8.05 -21.26
C ARG A 32 6.42 -6.68 -21.13
N LEU A 33 6.11 -5.93 -20.07
CA LEU A 33 6.68 -4.59 -19.84
C LEU A 33 8.13 -4.62 -19.36
N THR A 34 8.50 -5.65 -18.55
CA THR A 34 9.77 -5.67 -17.82
C THR A 34 10.75 -6.76 -18.27
N GLY A 35 10.25 -7.77 -18.98
CA GLY A 35 11.00 -9.00 -19.27
C GLY A 35 11.15 -9.96 -18.07
N VAL A 36 10.64 -9.59 -16.88
CA VAL A 36 10.78 -10.36 -15.64
C VAL A 36 9.53 -11.21 -15.41
N ASP A 37 9.73 -12.51 -15.17
CA ASP A 37 8.68 -13.41 -14.69
C ASP A 37 8.55 -13.25 -13.17
N THR A 38 7.39 -12.73 -12.72
CA THR A 38 7.13 -12.46 -11.30
C THR A 38 6.66 -13.68 -10.52
N ASP A 39 6.22 -14.75 -11.18
CA ASP A 39 5.87 -16.02 -10.57
C ASP A 39 7.14 -16.84 -10.25
N ARG A 40 7.53 -16.84 -8.97
CA ARG A 40 8.80 -17.43 -8.51
C ARG A 40 8.62 -18.79 -7.87
N LEU A 41 7.45 -19.03 -7.25
CA LEU A 41 7.20 -20.26 -6.52
C LEU A 41 6.94 -21.41 -7.52
N PRO A 42 7.50 -22.61 -7.28
CA PRO A 42 7.18 -23.78 -8.10
C PRO A 42 5.69 -24.07 -8.17
N GLU A 43 4.96 -23.77 -7.10
CA GLU A 43 3.52 -23.95 -7.01
C GLU A 43 2.74 -22.96 -7.90
N GLU A 44 3.20 -21.71 -8.03
CA GLU A 44 2.64 -20.72 -8.96
C GLU A 44 2.74 -21.21 -10.39
N LYS A 45 3.93 -21.67 -10.78
CA LYS A 45 4.19 -22.21 -12.13
C LYS A 45 3.40 -23.48 -12.42
N LYS A 46 3.19 -24.34 -11.40
CA LYS A 46 2.43 -25.58 -11.55
C LYS A 46 0.92 -25.32 -11.67
N ARG A 47 0.41 -24.33 -10.94
CA ARG A 47 -1.03 -23.98 -10.89
C ARG A 47 -1.41 -22.93 -11.91
N GLY A 48 -0.46 -22.19 -12.47
CA GLY A 48 -0.69 -21.05 -13.38
C GLY A 48 -1.30 -19.82 -12.68
N ILE A 49 -1.20 -19.73 -11.34
CA ILE A 49 -1.77 -18.63 -10.55
C ILE A 49 -0.72 -18.03 -9.62
N SER A 50 -0.66 -16.71 -9.54
CA SER A 50 0.19 -16.02 -8.57
C SER A 50 -0.35 -16.18 -7.15
N ILE A 51 0.52 -16.55 -6.21
CA ILE A 51 0.19 -16.82 -4.79
C ILE A 51 0.76 -15.72 -3.89
N ASP A 52 1.98 -15.29 -4.15
CA ASP A 52 2.67 -14.25 -3.38
C ASP A 52 2.91 -13.01 -4.25
N LEU A 53 3.43 -11.95 -3.64
CA LEU A 53 3.78 -10.72 -4.33
C LEU A 53 4.92 -10.95 -5.33
N GLY A 54 4.74 -10.50 -6.56
CA GLY A 54 5.78 -10.39 -7.54
C GLY A 54 6.38 -8.98 -7.57
N PHE A 55 7.65 -8.86 -7.95
CA PHE A 55 8.32 -7.56 -8.04
C PHE A 55 9.20 -7.49 -9.27
N ALA A 56 9.07 -6.42 -10.04
CA ALA A 56 9.89 -6.17 -11.22
C ALA A 56 10.27 -4.69 -11.33
N PRO A 57 11.54 -4.37 -11.63
CA PRO A 57 11.95 -3.01 -11.91
C PRO A 57 11.61 -2.63 -13.35
N LEU A 58 11.32 -1.37 -13.57
CA LEU A 58 11.06 -0.78 -14.87
C LEU A 58 11.58 0.66 -14.90
N VAL A 59 12.10 1.09 -16.03
CA VAL A 59 12.32 2.53 -16.31
C VAL A 59 11.43 2.89 -17.49
N THR A 60 10.56 3.88 -17.28
CA THR A 60 9.65 4.33 -18.35
C THR A 60 10.39 5.16 -19.39
N PRO A 61 9.83 5.36 -20.60
CA PRO A 61 10.43 6.23 -21.61
C PRO A 61 10.70 7.65 -21.15
N ALA A 62 9.90 8.20 -20.21
CA ALA A 62 10.15 9.49 -19.57
C ALA A 62 11.24 9.48 -18.48
N GLY A 63 11.88 8.33 -18.23
CA GLY A 63 12.96 8.19 -17.25
C GLY A 63 12.49 8.04 -15.81
N VAL A 64 11.23 7.70 -15.55
CA VAL A 64 10.73 7.39 -14.20
C VAL A 64 11.16 5.98 -13.83
N HIS A 65 11.82 5.84 -12.67
CA HIS A 65 12.19 4.54 -12.12
C HIS A 65 11.02 3.96 -11.35
N VAL A 66 10.45 2.88 -11.84
CA VAL A 66 9.24 2.24 -11.34
C VAL A 66 9.57 0.90 -10.68
N GLY A 67 9.09 0.72 -9.46
CA GLY A 67 8.99 -0.60 -8.84
C GLY A 67 7.58 -1.16 -9.10
N ILE A 68 7.46 -2.18 -9.96
CA ILE A 68 6.17 -2.85 -10.17
C ILE A 68 5.94 -3.86 -9.06
N VAL A 69 4.76 -3.82 -8.47
CA VAL A 69 4.24 -4.80 -7.51
C VAL A 69 3.13 -5.59 -8.19
N ASP A 70 3.43 -6.82 -8.56
CA ASP A 70 2.46 -7.74 -9.15
C ASP A 70 1.73 -8.48 -8.05
N VAL A 71 0.42 -8.23 -7.94
CA VAL A 71 -0.39 -8.79 -6.85
C VAL A 71 -1.16 -10.01 -7.29
N PRO A 72 -1.32 -11.03 -6.41
CA PRO A 72 -2.14 -12.18 -6.72
C PRO A 72 -3.61 -11.78 -6.91
N GLY A 73 -4.29 -12.41 -7.88
CA GLY A 73 -5.69 -12.10 -8.23
C GLY A 73 -6.72 -12.81 -7.38
N HIS A 74 -6.36 -13.93 -6.75
CA HIS A 74 -7.32 -14.80 -6.08
C HIS A 74 -7.70 -14.27 -4.68
N GLU A 75 -8.99 -14.34 -4.33
CA GLU A 75 -9.55 -13.85 -3.05
C GLU A 75 -8.83 -14.36 -1.78
N ARG A 76 -8.31 -15.61 -1.82
CA ARG A 76 -7.55 -16.20 -0.72
C ARG A 76 -6.23 -15.48 -0.44
N PHE A 77 -5.70 -14.74 -1.42
CA PHE A 77 -4.42 -14.04 -1.36
C PHE A 77 -4.55 -12.52 -1.21
N VAL A 78 -5.76 -12.01 -0.96
CA VAL A 78 -6.00 -10.57 -0.73
C VAL A 78 -5.10 -10.01 0.39
N LYS A 79 -4.78 -10.79 1.43
CA LYS A 79 -3.81 -10.38 2.46
C LYS A 79 -2.41 -10.10 1.89
N ASN A 80 -2.00 -10.85 0.84
CA ASN A 80 -0.73 -10.62 0.16
C ASN A 80 -0.81 -9.37 -0.71
N MET A 81 -1.92 -9.18 -1.42
CA MET A 81 -2.20 -7.94 -2.14
C MET A 81 -2.10 -6.72 -1.23
N LEU A 82 -2.78 -6.75 -0.08
CA LEU A 82 -2.77 -5.65 0.89
C LEU A 82 -1.34 -5.31 1.37
N ALA A 83 -0.52 -6.34 1.62
CA ALA A 83 0.86 -6.15 2.03
C ALA A 83 1.74 -5.44 0.96
N GLY A 84 1.43 -5.64 -0.31
CA GLY A 84 2.15 -5.00 -1.42
C GLY A 84 1.58 -3.64 -1.83
N SER A 85 0.33 -3.38 -1.52
CA SER A 85 -0.38 -2.19 -2.04
C SER A 85 -0.13 -0.90 -1.25
N GLY A 86 0.54 -0.99 -0.11
CA GLY A 86 0.93 0.21 0.65
C GLY A 86 2.02 1.01 -0.06
N GLY A 87 1.79 2.34 -0.18
CA GLY A 87 2.73 3.24 -0.84
C GLY A 87 2.69 3.19 -2.38
N VAL A 88 1.67 2.56 -2.98
CA VAL A 88 1.43 2.55 -4.43
C VAL A 88 1.01 3.94 -4.90
N ASP A 89 1.67 4.42 -5.95
CA ASP A 89 1.44 5.73 -6.56
C ASP A 89 0.46 5.65 -7.73
N LEU A 90 0.50 4.54 -8.49
CA LEU A 90 -0.31 4.28 -9.67
C LEU A 90 -0.79 2.83 -9.66
N VAL A 91 -2.05 2.58 -9.98
CA VAL A 91 -2.57 1.24 -10.19
C VAL A 91 -2.77 0.95 -11.68
N LEU A 92 -2.35 -0.23 -12.11
CA LEU A 92 -2.77 -0.85 -13.37
C LEU A 92 -3.94 -1.78 -13.05
N LEU A 93 -5.17 -1.33 -13.31
CA LEU A 93 -6.36 -2.16 -13.15
C LEU A 93 -6.54 -3.01 -14.40
N VAL A 94 -6.22 -4.30 -14.28
CA VAL A 94 -6.15 -5.26 -15.38
C VAL A 94 -7.48 -6.00 -15.49
N ILE A 95 -8.10 -5.90 -16.67
CA ILE A 95 -9.38 -6.53 -17.00
C ILE A 95 -9.17 -7.27 -18.33
N ALA A 96 -9.49 -8.55 -18.35
CA ALA A 96 -9.44 -9.33 -19.59
C ALA A 96 -10.62 -8.97 -20.48
N ALA A 97 -10.35 -8.64 -21.74
CA ALA A 97 -11.40 -8.20 -22.68
C ALA A 97 -12.39 -9.31 -23.03
N ASP A 98 -11.99 -10.58 -22.93
CA ASP A 98 -12.85 -11.75 -23.17
C ASP A 98 -13.85 -12.02 -22.03
N GLU A 99 -13.54 -11.59 -20.80
CA GLU A 99 -14.36 -11.85 -19.61
C GLU A 99 -15.05 -10.59 -19.04
N GLY A 100 -14.47 -9.39 -19.26
CA GLY A 100 -14.99 -8.13 -18.74
C GLY A 100 -14.79 -7.95 -17.24
N VAL A 101 -15.69 -7.19 -16.60
CA VAL A 101 -15.61 -6.85 -15.15
C VAL A 101 -16.07 -8.03 -14.31
N MET A 102 -15.14 -8.59 -13.52
CA MET A 102 -15.34 -9.76 -12.66
C MET A 102 -15.40 -9.38 -11.17
N PRO A 103 -15.93 -10.24 -10.26
CA PRO A 103 -16.10 -9.91 -8.85
C PRO A 103 -14.82 -9.46 -8.15
N GLN A 104 -13.68 -10.12 -8.40
CA GLN A 104 -12.39 -9.72 -7.80
C GLN A 104 -11.87 -8.39 -8.35
N THR A 105 -12.26 -8.00 -9.58
CA THR A 105 -11.96 -6.65 -10.11
C THR A 105 -12.60 -5.58 -9.23
N ARG A 106 -13.85 -5.80 -8.80
CA ARG A 106 -14.59 -4.89 -7.91
C ARG A 106 -13.95 -4.83 -6.51
N GLU A 107 -13.63 -5.99 -5.91
CA GLU A 107 -12.95 -6.04 -4.61
C GLU A 107 -11.58 -5.36 -4.64
N HIS A 108 -10.77 -5.61 -5.68
CA HIS A 108 -9.46 -4.98 -5.83
C HIS A 108 -9.58 -3.46 -6.01
N LEU A 109 -10.55 -2.99 -6.81
CA LEU A 109 -10.81 -1.57 -6.97
C LEU A 109 -11.20 -0.92 -5.63
N ALA A 110 -12.08 -1.56 -4.85
CA ALA A 110 -12.48 -1.10 -3.54
C ALA A 110 -11.27 -0.97 -2.59
N ILE A 111 -10.41 -1.99 -2.55
CA ILE A 111 -9.18 -1.98 -1.73
C ILE A 111 -8.25 -0.84 -2.15
N VAL A 112 -7.99 -0.68 -3.45
CA VAL A 112 -7.12 0.38 -3.99
C VAL A 112 -7.64 1.77 -3.61
N ARG A 113 -8.96 1.98 -3.66
CA ARG A 113 -9.62 3.22 -3.20
C ARG A 113 -9.42 3.45 -1.70
N LEU A 114 -9.66 2.44 -0.86
CA LEU A 114 -9.46 2.51 0.60
C LEU A 114 -8.02 2.83 0.97
N LEU A 115 -7.05 2.32 0.21
CA LEU A 115 -5.62 2.62 0.37
C LEU A 115 -5.23 4.01 -0.13
N GLY A 116 -6.17 4.77 -0.70
CA GLY A 116 -5.98 6.17 -1.09
C GLY A 116 -5.22 6.34 -2.40
N VAL A 117 -5.08 5.30 -3.23
CA VAL A 117 -4.53 5.41 -4.58
C VAL A 117 -5.51 6.18 -5.45
N ARG A 118 -5.04 7.23 -6.12
CA ARG A 118 -5.88 8.13 -6.93
C ARG A 118 -5.51 8.14 -8.41
N ARG A 119 -4.37 7.58 -8.78
CA ARG A 119 -3.91 7.47 -10.15
C ARG A 119 -4.07 6.05 -10.65
N GLY A 120 -4.56 5.89 -11.86
CA GLY A 120 -4.78 4.57 -12.44
C GLY A 120 -4.71 4.59 -13.96
N VAL A 121 -4.36 3.44 -14.52
CA VAL A 121 -4.54 3.11 -15.93
C VAL A 121 -5.32 1.81 -15.98
N ILE A 122 -6.37 1.78 -16.77
CA ILE A 122 -7.15 0.57 -17.00
C ILE A 122 -6.55 -0.15 -18.20
N VAL A 123 -6.19 -1.42 -18.01
CA VAL A 123 -5.57 -2.23 -19.07
C VAL A 123 -6.52 -3.35 -19.47
N LEU A 124 -7.11 -3.22 -20.66
CA LEU A 124 -7.94 -4.26 -21.27
C LEU A 124 -7.02 -5.26 -21.97
N THR A 125 -6.69 -6.33 -21.28
CA THR A 125 -5.80 -7.41 -21.78
C THR A 125 -6.54 -8.38 -22.69
N LYS A 126 -5.80 -9.31 -23.31
CA LYS A 126 -6.32 -10.34 -24.24
C LYS A 126 -7.10 -9.72 -25.40
N ARG A 127 -6.71 -8.51 -25.85
CA ARG A 127 -7.36 -7.79 -26.95
C ARG A 127 -7.36 -8.58 -28.25
N ASP A 128 -6.39 -9.44 -28.42
CA ASP A 128 -6.20 -10.34 -29.56
C ASP A 128 -7.23 -11.47 -29.64
N LEU A 129 -7.99 -11.72 -28.59
CA LEU A 129 -8.97 -12.81 -28.52
C LEU A 129 -10.42 -12.36 -28.83
N VAL A 130 -10.66 -11.06 -28.96
CA VAL A 130 -12.03 -10.52 -29.07
C VAL A 130 -12.20 -9.54 -30.24
N GLU A 131 -13.41 -9.43 -30.71
CA GLU A 131 -13.78 -8.48 -31.76
C GLU A 131 -14.00 -7.07 -31.21
N THR A 132 -13.87 -6.06 -32.08
CA THR A 132 -13.96 -4.65 -31.69
C THR A 132 -15.33 -4.28 -31.09
N ALA A 133 -16.41 -4.88 -31.59
CA ALA A 133 -17.74 -4.63 -31.07
C ALA A 133 -17.89 -5.07 -29.61
N TRP A 134 -17.31 -6.21 -29.23
CA TRP A 134 -17.30 -6.69 -27.84
C TRP A 134 -16.48 -5.80 -26.91
N VAL A 135 -15.34 -5.30 -27.36
CA VAL A 135 -14.51 -4.36 -26.58
C VAL A 135 -15.30 -3.11 -26.22
N ALA A 136 -16.17 -2.61 -27.11
CA ALA A 136 -17.01 -1.46 -26.83
C ALA A 136 -18.02 -1.73 -25.68
N GLU A 137 -18.53 -2.96 -25.55
CA GLU A 137 -19.36 -3.36 -24.41
C GLU A 137 -18.55 -3.36 -23.11
N VAL A 138 -17.38 -4.02 -23.11
CA VAL A 138 -16.50 -4.07 -21.94
C VAL A 138 -16.09 -2.67 -21.49
N ARG A 139 -15.82 -1.75 -22.43
CA ARG A 139 -15.52 -0.34 -22.11
C ARG A 139 -16.68 0.36 -21.40
N ARG A 140 -17.94 0.07 -21.81
CA ARG A 140 -19.12 0.64 -21.12
C ARG A 140 -19.26 0.12 -19.69
N ASP A 141 -19.05 -1.18 -19.48
CA ASP A 141 -19.07 -1.80 -18.15
C ASP A 141 -17.97 -1.24 -17.23
N VAL A 142 -16.78 -1.05 -17.79
CA VAL A 142 -15.65 -0.41 -17.09
C VAL A 142 -15.98 1.03 -16.73
N ALA A 143 -16.53 1.82 -17.66
CA ALA A 143 -16.92 3.21 -17.38
C ALA A 143 -17.98 3.29 -16.27
N ALA A 144 -18.98 2.40 -16.29
CA ALA A 144 -19.99 2.29 -15.24
C ALA A 144 -19.38 1.90 -13.87
N LEU A 145 -18.41 0.98 -13.87
CA LEU A 145 -17.67 0.60 -12.64
C LEU A 145 -16.89 1.76 -12.02
N LEU A 146 -16.34 2.64 -12.85
CA LEU A 146 -15.43 3.70 -12.43
C LEU A 146 -16.12 5.03 -12.15
N ALA A 147 -17.38 5.23 -12.56
CA ALA A 147 -18.09 6.52 -12.57
C ALA A 147 -17.98 7.30 -11.24
N ASP A 148 -18.18 6.63 -10.10
CA ASP A 148 -18.15 7.23 -8.76
C ASP A 148 -16.81 6.99 -8.04
N THR A 149 -15.72 6.89 -8.79
CA THR A 149 -14.40 6.61 -8.25
C THR A 149 -13.37 7.65 -8.67
N PRO A 150 -12.23 7.77 -7.98
CA PRO A 150 -11.13 8.61 -8.42
C PRO A 150 -10.57 8.24 -9.81
N PHE A 151 -11.01 7.13 -10.39
CA PHE A 151 -10.53 6.59 -11.66
C PHE A 151 -11.53 6.82 -12.81
N ALA A 152 -12.57 7.64 -12.63
CA ALA A 152 -13.57 7.91 -13.66
C ALA A 152 -12.94 8.40 -14.99
N GLU A 153 -11.91 9.22 -14.90
CA GLU A 153 -11.16 9.75 -16.04
C GLU A 153 -9.85 8.99 -16.34
N ALA A 154 -9.68 7.79 -15.76
CA ALA A 154 -8.46 7.01 -15.99
C ALA A 154 -8.38 6.53 -17.44
N PRO A 155 -7.21 6.62 -18.10
CA PRO A 155 -7.05 6.13 -19.47
C PRO A 155 -7.29 4.62 -19.54
N VAL A 156 -8.02 4.19 -20.59
CA VAL A 156 -8.32 2.78 -20.89
C VAL A 156 -7.51 2.35 -22.09
N ILE A 157 -6.54 1.47 -21.88
CA ILE A 157 -5.60 0.98 -22.90
C ILE A 157 -5.95 -0.45 -23.28
N GLU A 158 -6.15 -0.69 -24.57
CA GLU A 158 -6.30 -2.03 -25.13
C GLU A 158 -4.92 -2.66 -25.32
N PHE A 159 -4.73 -3.86 -24.78
CA PHE A 159 -3.41 -4.47 -24.68
C PHE A 159 -3.44 -5.98 -25.01
N SER A 160 -2.39 -6.43 -25.68
CA SER A 160 -2.11 -7.86 -25.85
C SER A 160 -0.69 -8.18 -25.43
N ALA A 161 -0.55 -9.05 -24.43
CA ALA A 161 0.76 -9.54 -24.00
C ALA A 161 1.43 -10.41 -25.08
N VAL A 162 0.65 -11.06 -25.95
CA VAL A 162 1.12 -11.95 -27.01
C VAL A 162 1.70 -11.15 -28.16
N THR A 163 0.92 -10.22 -28.71
CA THR A 163 1.33 -9.42 -29.89
C THR A 163 2.14 -8.19 -29.53
N GLY A 164 2.02 -7.68 -28.29
CA GLY A 164 2.62 -6.42 -27.84
C GLY A 164 1.83 -5.18 -28.23
N ALA A 165 0.66 -5.34 -28.83
CA ALA A 165 -0.22 -4.20 -29.12
C ALA A 165 -0.59 -3.45 -27.83
N GLY A 166 -0.64 -2.11 -27.90
CA GLY A 166 -0.95 -1.25 -26.75
C GLY A 166 0.23 -0.97 -25.81
N THR A 167 1.42 -1.52 -26.05
CA THR A 167 2.57 -1.31 -25.15
C THR A 167 3.03 0.16 -25.13
N THR A 168 3.13 0.78 -26.29
CA THR A 168 3.55 2.20 -26.42
C THR A 168 2.54 3.13 -25.75
N GLU A 169 1.26 2.90 -26.00
CA GLU A 169 0.15 3.67 -25.44
C GLU A 169 0.10 3.52 -23.90
N LEU A 170 0.36 2.30 -23.40
CA LEU A 170 0.41 2.03 -21.97
C LEU A 170 1.56 2.79 -21.30
N PHE A 171 2.75 2.78 -21.88
CA PHE A 171 3.86 3.58 -21.37
C PHE A 171 3.55 5.07 -21.39
N ALA A 172 2.98 5.59 -22.45
CA ALA A 172 2.58 7.00 -22.54
C ALA A 172 1.54 7.36 -21.48
N ALA A 173 0.55 6.48 -21.23
CA ALA A 173 -0.44 6.67 -20.18
C ALA A 173 0.18 6.63 -18.78
N MET A 174 1.10 5.69 -18.52
CA MET A 174 1.84 5.63 -17.25
C MET A 174 2.67 6.90 -17.02
N ASP A 175 3.43 7.35 -18.02
CA ASP A 175 4.24 8.55 -17.92
C ASP A 175 3.40 9.80 -17.64
N ALA A 176 2.25 9.94 -18.33
CA ALA A 176 1.31 11.03 -18.09
C ALA A 176 0.75 11.01 -16.65
N GLN A 177 0.38 9.85 -16.13
CA GLN A 177 -0.12 9.69 -14.77
C GLN A 177 0.96 9.93 -13.68
N LEU A 178 2.24 9.72 -14.00
CA LEU A 178 3.37 9.88 -13.09
C LEU A 178 4.06 11.25 -13.22
N ALA A 179 3.70 12.08 -14.21
CA ALA A 179 4.35 13.36 -14.49
C ALA A 179 4.35 14.32 -13.29
N ASP A 180 3.22 14.41 -12.59
CA ASP A 180 3.00 15.30 -11.44
C ASP A 180 3.13 14.60 -10.09
N LEU A 181 3.87 13.47 -10.03
CA LEU A 181 4.10 12.79 -8.77
C LEU A 181 5.00 13.66 -7.87
N PRO A 182 4.57 13.99 -6.64
CA PRO A 182 5.39 14.78 -5.73
C PRO A 182 6.65 13.99 -5.34
N LEU A 183 7.77 14.72 -5.26
CA LEU A 183 9.00 14.14 -4.73
C LEU A 183 8.79 13.73 -3.27
N ARG A 184 9.24 12.55 -2.91
CA ARG A 184 9.18 12.06 -1.53
C ARG A 184 10.28 12.72 -0.70
N PRO A 185 9.96 13.31 0.48
CA PRO A 185 10.96 13.92 1.33
C PRO A 185 11.99 12.89 1.80
N ALA A 186 13.27 13.20 1.62
CA ALA A 186 14.36 12.32 2.07
C ALA A 186 14.71 12.51 3.56
N ASP A 187 14.30 13.63 4.14
CA ASP A 187 14.64 14.01 5.52
C ASP A 187 13.67 13.46 6.58
N GLU A 188 12.60 12.82 6.14
CA GLU A 188 11.70 12.11 7.04
C GLU A 188 12.36 10.83 7.61
N PRO A 189 11.97 10.39 8.81
CA PRO A 189 12.40 9.11 9.33
C PRO A 189 12.05 7.94 8.41
N ALA A 190 12.97 6.99 8.25
CA ALA A 190 12.74 5.80 7.44
C ALA A 190 11.52 5.01 7.94
N ARG A 191 10.68 4.53 6.99
CA ARG A 191 9.53 3.66 7.28
C ARG A 191 9.42 2.58 6.20
N LEU A 192 9.76 1.35 6.58
CA LEU A 192 9.72 0.18 5.69
C LEU A 192 8.90 -0.93 6.36
N PRO A 193 7.67 -1.22 5.88
CA PRO A 193 6.92 -2.40 6.31
C PRO A 193 7.60 -3.65 5.76
N VAL A 194 7.90 -4.60 6.63
CA VAL A 194 8.56 -5.86 6.29
C VAL A 194 7.53 -6.82 5.69
N ASP A 195 7.67 -7.17 4.43
CA ASP A 195 6.81 -8.13 3.75
C ASP A 195 7.44 -9.52 3.59
N ARG A 196 8.77 -9.63 3.63
CA ARG A 196 9.50 -10.89 3.66
C ARG A 196 10.71 -10.82 4.57
N VAL A 197 11.03 -11.96 5.17
CA VAL A 197 12.23 -12.16 6.00
C VAL A 197 12.87 -13.47 5.59
N PHE A 198 14.19 -13.46 5.39
CA PHE A 198 14.96 -14.66 5.07
C PHE A 198 16.41 -14.51 5.56
N THR A 199 17.11 -15.63 5.62
CA THR A 199 18.54 -15.65 5.95
C THR A 199 19.34 -15.77 4.66
N VAL A 200 20.40 -14.98 4.55
CA VAL A 200 21.37 -15.06 3.46
C VAL A 200 22.72 -15.42 4.03
N GLU A 201 23.34 -16.48 3.50
CA GLU A 201 24.67 -16.92 3.91
C GLU A 201 25.68 -15.76 3.85
N GLY A 202 26.42 -15.56 4.91
CA GLY A 202 27.39 -14.45 5.06
C GLY A 202 26.81 -13.08 5.40
N PHE A 203 25.48 -12.90 5.25
CA PHE A 203 24.84 -11.61 5.53
C PHE A 203 23.86 -11.64 6.71
N GLY A 204 23.42 -12.81 7.17
CA GLY A 204 22.48 -12.97 8.27
C GLY A 204 21.04 -12.68 7.88
N THR A 205 20.30 -12.02 8.77
CA THR A 205 18.89 -11.70 8.59
C THR A 205 18.70 -10.59 7.56
N VAL A 206 17.91 -10.86 6.53
CA VAL A 206 17.56 -9.91 5.48
C VAL A 206 16.04 -9.70 5.50
N VAL A 207 15.62 -8.44 5.52
CA VAL A 207 14.22 -8.03 5.38
C VAL A 207 14.00 -7.36 4.04
N THR A 208 12.80 -7.52 3.48
CA THR A 208 12.40 -6.76 2.29
C THR A 208 11.10 -6.02 2.54
N GLY A 209 10.94 -4.90 1.85
CA GLY A 209 9.75 -4.07 1.87
C GLY A 209 9.83 -2.94 0.86
N THR A 210 8.73 -2.26 0.65
CA THR A 210 8.74 -0.97 -0.05
C THR A 210 9.04 0.12 0.97
N LEU A 211 10.06 0.94 0.73
CA LEU A 211 10.37 2.06 1.61
C LEU A 211 9.33 3.17 1.39
N TRP A 212 8.46 3.39 2.38
CA TRP A 212 7.37 4.36 2.25
C TRP A 212 7.84 5.80 2.44
N ARG A 213 8.77 6.01 3.38
CA ARG A 213 9.27 7.34 3.75
C ARG A 213 10.74 7.31 4.07
N GLY A 214 11.35 8.48 3.94
CA GLY A 214 12.74 8.72 4.29
C GLY A 214 13.74 7.95 3.42
N ARG A 215 14.88 7.63 4.02
CA ARG A 215 15.98 6.90 3.38
C ARG A 215 16.62 5.91 4.35
N ILE A 216 17.27 4.89 3.81
CA ILE A 216 18.04 3.89 4.57
C ILE A 216 19.44 3.82 3.98
N ARG A 217 20.46 4.01 4.81
CA ARG A 217 21.88 3.94 4.43
C ARG A 217 22.58 2.77 5.07
N VAL A 218 23.63 2.28 4.44
CA VAL A 218 24.57 1.35 5.05
C VAL A 218 25.19 2.01 6.30
N GLY A 219 25.16 1.31 7.43
CA GLY A 219 25.65 1.80 8.71
C GLY A 219 24.61 2.49 9.60
N ASP A 220 23.41 2.81 9.09
CA ASP A 220 22.34 3.38 9.91
C ASP A 220 21.96 2.45 11.06
N THR A 221 21.57 3.07 12.19
CA THR A 221 20.89 2.38 13.27
C THR A 221 19.41 2.68 13.20
N LEU A 222 18.62 1.63 13.03
CA LEU A 222 17.17 1.67 12.91
C LEU A 222 16.53 0.86 14.04
N GLU A 223 15.22 0.90 14.12
CA GLU A 223 14.45 0.16 15.12
C GLU A 223 13.46 -0.79 14.45
N LEU A 224 13.46 -2.05 14.90
CA LEU A 224 12.49 -3.05 14.45
C LEU A 224 11.29 -3.06 15.40
N GLN A 225 10.17 -2.57 14.93
CA GLN A 225 8.92 -2.51 15.68
C GLN A 225 7.96 -3.64 15.28
N PRO A 226 7.07 -4.11 16.17
CA PRO A 226 6.69 -3.54 17.47
C PRO A 226 7.57 -3.95 18.66
N ARG A 227 8.64 -4.73 18.43
CA ARG A 227 9.50 -5.25 19.52
C ARG A 227 10.48 -4.22 20.08
N GLY A 228 10.70 -3.09 19.41
CA GLY A 228 11.65 -2.05 19.85
C GLY A 228 13.10 -2.49 19.78
N LEU A 229 13.46 -3.42 18.87
CA LEU A 229 14.82 -3.94 18.79
C LEU A 229 15.71 -3.00 17.96
N PRO A 230 16.81 -2.49 18.51
CA PRO A 230 17.77 -1.72 17.72
C PRO A 230 18.50 -2.65 16.76
N VAL A 231 18.60 -2.26 15.49
CA VAL A 231 19.26 -3.03 14.43
C VAL A 231 20.17 -2.12 13.62
N ARG A 232 21.32 -2.66 13.19
CA ARG A 232 22.24 -1.93 12.32
C ARG A 232 22.14 -2.42 10.87
N VAL A 233 22.07 -1.49 9.95
CA VAL A 233 22.06 -1.76 8.50
C VAL A 233 23.45 -2.16 8.04
N ARG A 234 23.62 -3.40 7.56
CA ARG A 234 24.91 -3.92 7.02
C ARG A 234 25.02 -3.75 5.51
N ARG A 235 23.91 -3.90 4.81
CA ARG A 235 23.85 -3.82 3.34
C ARG A 235 22.46 -3.40 2.91
N VAL A 236 22.41 -2.62 1.85
CA VAL A 236 21.17 -2.21 1.20
C VAL A 236 21.19 -2.68 -0.25
N GLN A 237 20.08 -3.22 -0.75
CA GLN A 237 19.91 -3.57 -2.15
C GLN A 237 18.59 -3.00 -2.68
N VAL A 238 18.64 -2.44 -3.88
CA VAL A 238 17.48 -1.99 -4.64
C VAL A 238 17.51 -2.69 -5.99
N HIS A 239 16.43 -3.35 -6.35
CA HIS A 239 16.32 -4.12 -7.60
C HIS A 239 17.47 -5.13 -7.82
N GLY A 240 17.93 -5.78 -6.76
CA GLY A 240 19.03 -6.77 -6.79
C GLY A 240 20.44 -6.16 -6.85
N GLN A 241 20.57 -4.85 -7.00
CA GLN A 241 21.86 -4.16 -6.99
C GLN A 241 22.19 -3.65 -5.59
N THR A 242 23.45 -3.81 -5.16
CA THR A 242 23.94 -3.23 -3.90
C THR A 242 24.12 -1.73 -4.07
N VAL A 243 23.57 -0.98 -3.12
CA VAL A 243 23.62 0.49 -3.07
C VAL A 243 24.05 0.95 -1.69
N GLU A 244 24.59 2.16 -1.58
CA GLU A 244 24.92 2.79 -0.30
C GLU A 244 23.67 3.31 0.41
N GLU A 245 22.64 3.68 -0.36
CA GLU A 245 21.44 4.32 0.14
C GLU A 245 20.21 3.90 -0.68
N ALA A 246 19.06 3.66 -0.02
CA ALA A 246 17.75 3.51 -0.64
C ALA A 246 16.83 4.65 -0.23
N HIS A 247 15.93 5.04 -1.13
CA HIS A 247 14.99 6.15 -0.97
C HIS A 247 13.54 5.69 -0.95
N ALA A 248 12.67 6.50 -0.35
CA ALA A 248 11.23 6.28 -0.38
C ALA A 248 10.73 6.10 -1.82
N GLY A 249 9.83 5.13 -2.04
CA GLY A 249 9.38 4.72 -3.37
C GLY A 249 10.21 3.61 -4.01
N GLN A 250 11.16 3.01 -3.29
CA GLN A 250 11.96 1.90 -3.79
C GLN A 250 11.63 0.59 -3.06
N ARG A 251 11.61 -0.49 -3.82
CA ARG A 251 11.64 -1.85 -3.28
C ARG A 251 13.03 -2.15 -2.76
N THR A 252 13.14 -2.33 -1.45
CA THR A 252 14.44 -2.38 -0.76
C THR A 252 14.60 -3.70 -0.01
N ALA A 253 15.79 -4.30 -0.11
CA ALA A 253 16.25 -5.38 0.76
C ALA A 253 17.33 -4.83 1.69
N VAL A 254 17.19 -5.10 3.00
CA VAL A 254 18.11 -4.61 4.03
C VAL A 254 18.65 -5.78 4.82
N ALA A 255 19.97 -5.99 4.80
CA ALA A 255 20.65 -6.94 5.68
C ALA A 255 20.86 -6.27 7.04
N LEU A 256 20.39 -6.94 8.09
CA LEU A 256 20.39 -6.41 9.46
C LEU A 256 21.44 -7.13 10.32
N HIS A 257 22.02 -6.38 11.24
CA HIS A 257 22.85 -6.90 12.33
C HIS A 257 22.16 -6.59 13.66
N GLY A 258 22.31 -7.50 14.62
CA GLY A 258 21.72 -7.35 15.96
C GLY A 258 20.35 -8.01 16.09
N VAL A 259 19.91 -8.80 15.07
CA VAL A 259 18.64 -9.50 15.11
C VAL A 259 18.74 -10.85 14.39
N GLU A 260 18.17 -11.89 14.99
CA GLU A 260 18.04 -13.21 14.39
C GLU A 260 16.77 -13.30 13.55
N ARG A 261 16.74 -14.24 12.58
CA ARG A 261 15.62 -14.43 11.64
C ARG A 261 14.28 -14.63 12.37
N GLU A 262 14.29 -15.39 13.48
CA GLU A 262 13.12 -15.77 14.29
C GLU A 262 12.54 -14.60 15.09
N GLN A 263 13.30 -13.53 15.24
CA GLN A 263 12.87 -12.29 15.91
C GLN A 263 12.16 -11.32 14.97
N VAL A 264 12.10 -11.61 13.67
CA VAL A 264 11.48 -10.75 12.67
C VAL A 264 10.34 -11.48 11.99
N GLU A 265 9.18 -10.84 11.92
CA GLU A 265 8.00 -11.38 11.27
C GLU A 265 7.55 -10.47 10.09
N ARG A 266 6.83 -11.07 9.14
CA ARG A 266 6.08 -10.30 8.16
C ARG A 266 5.07 -9.41 8.89
N GLY A 267 5.04 -8.13 8.55
CA GLY A 267 4.20 -7.13 9.21
C GLY A 267 4.93 -6.29 10.27
N ASP A 268 6.15 -6.67 10.64
CA ASP A 268 7.03 -5.79 11.41
C ASP A 268 7.41 -4.56 10.59
N TRP A 269 7.92 -3.53 11.27
CA TRP A 269 8.34 -2.29 10.66
C TRP A 269 9.80 -2.00 10.97
N LEU A 270 10.57 -1.69 9.95
CA LEU A 270 11.90 -1.12 10.11
C LEU A 270 11.76 0.40 9.99
N ILE A 271 12.05 1.11 11.08
CA ILE A 271 11.80 2.56 11.22
C ILE A 271 13.01 3.32 11.74
N GLY A 272 13.03 4.62 11.52
CA GLY A 272 13.96 5.52 12.22
C GLY A 272 13.76 5.44 13.73
N THR A 273 14.85 5.35 14.50
CA THR A 273 14.82 5.16 15.96
C THR A 273 13.93 6.20 16.64
N GLY A 274 12.96 5.72 17.45
CA GLY A 274 12.04 6.56 18.23
C GLY A 274 10.98 7.30 17.42
N SER A 275 10.90 7.11 16.09
CA SER A 275 9.97 7.87 15.22
C SER A 275 8.52 7.47 15.38
N LEU A 276 8.23 6.22 15.71
CA LEU A 276 6.88 5.70 15.92
C LEU A 276 6.83 4.81 17.15
N ARG A 277 5.62 4.69 17.73
CA ARG A 277 5.38 3.85 18.89
C ARG A 277 4.29 2.82 18.58
N PRO A 278 4.45 1.55 19.02
CA PRO A 278 3.42 0.54 18.89
C PRO A 278 2.23 0.84 19.81
N SER A 279 1.02 0.53 19.36
CA SER A 279 -0.20 0.74 20.14
C SER A 279 -1.24 -0.37 19.90
N HIS A 280 -1.97 -0.73 20.94
CA HIS A 280 -3.12 -1.62 20.85
C HIS A 280 -4.43 -0.89 20.50
N ILE A 281 -4.44 0.45 20.54
CA ILE A 281 -5.62 1.25 20.28
C ILE A 281 -5.26 2.39 19.33
N LEU A 282 -6.02 2.46 18.25
CA LEU A 282 -5.91 3.53 17.25
C LEU A 282 -7.26 4.25 17.14
N ASP A 283 -7.26 5.58 17.12
CA ASP A 283 -8.44 6.33 16.69
C ASP A 283 -8.40 6.49 15.18
N VAL A 284 -9.51 6.22 14.52
CA VAL A 284 -9.56 6.14 13.05
C VAL A 284 -10.82 6.79 12.50
N ARG A 285 -10.76 7.25 11.24
CA ARG A 285 -11.91 7.43 10.37
C ARG A 285 -12.15 6.10 9.66
N PHE A 286 -13.27 5.46 9.91
CA PHE A 286 -13.70 4.25 9.22
C PHE A 286 -14.68 4.60 8.12
N GLU A 287 -14.50 4.08 6.94
CA GLU A 287 -15.32 4.22 5.73
C GLU A 287 -15.86 2.83 5.37
N ALA A 288 -17.16 2.60 5.44
CA ALA A 288 -17.80 1.36 5.04
C ALA A 288 -17.88 1.28 3.50
N LEU A 289 -17.73 0.10 2.91
CA LEU A 289 -17.96 -0.07 1.47
C LEU A 289 -19.42 0.16 1.12
N GLY A 290 -19.68 0.72 -0.08
CA GLY A 290 -21.02 1.05 -0.54
C GLY A 290 -21.85 -0.16 -0.97
N ASP A 291 -21.22 -1.30 -1.22
CA ASP A 291 -21.83 -2.55 -1.67
C ASP A 291 -22.09 -3.55 -0.53
N LEU A 292 -21.99 -3.11 0.72
CA LEU A 292 -22.41 -3.94 1.86
C LEU A 292 -23.93 -4.14 1.82
N GLU A 293 -24.38 -5.35 2.09
CA GLU A 293 -25.82 -5.69 2.16
C GLU A 293 -26.53 -4.95 3.28
N ASP A 294 -25.86 -4.83 4.45
CA ASP A 294 -26.40 -4.21 5.65
C ASP A 294 -25.44 -3.21 6.29
N ALA A 295 -25.97 -2.36 7.16
CA ALA A 295 -25.17 -1.48 7.99
C ALA A 295 -24.22 -2.26 8.90
N TRP A 296 -22.95 -1.87 8.93
CA TRP A 296 -21.93 -2.58 9.71
C TRP A 296 -22.05 -2.24 11.21
N PRO A 297 -22.27 -3.24 12.08
CA PRO A 297 -22.46 -2.98 13.50
C PRO A 297 -21.14 -2.65 14.21
N GLY A 298 -21.23 -1.79 15.21
CA GLY A 298 -20.12 -1.47 16.10
C GLY A 298 -19.69 -2.62 17.00
N ASN A 299 -18.48 -2.55 17.54
CA ASN A 299 -17.87 -3.54 18.46
C ASN A 299 -17.73 -4.97 17.87
N THR A 300 -17.54 -5.06 16.56
CA THR A 300 -17.36 -6.33 15.86
C THR A 300 -15.88 -6.75 15.81
N ARG A 301 -15.65 -8.08 15.85
CA ARG A 301 -14.31 -8.65 15.65
C ARG A 301 -13.94 -8.58 14.16
N VAL A 302 -12.77 -8.07 13.87
CA VAL A 302 -12.30 -7.78 12.50
C VAL A 302 -10.84 -8.16 12.29
N ARG A 303 -10.44 -8.23 11.02
CA ARG A 303 -9.04 -8.28 10.58
C ARG A 303 -8.64 -6.89 10.14
N PHE A 304 -7.69 -6.31 10.84
CA PHE A 304 -7.11 -5.01 10.54
C PHE A 304 -5.83 -5.18 9.72
N HIS A 305 -5.78 -4.55 8.57
CA HIS A 305 -4.62 -4.60 7.67
C HIS A 305 -3.99 -3.22 7.55
N LEU A 306 -2.71 -3.12 7.92
CA LEU A 306 -1.90 -1.92 7.80
C LEU A 306 -0.50 -2.29 7.33
N GLY A 307 -0.04 -1.71 6.21
CA GLY A 307 1.20 -2.14 5.58
C GLY A 307 1.17 -3.63 5.25
N ALA A 308 2.17 -4.36 5.69
CA ALA A 308 2.26 -5.80 5.51
C ALA A 308 1.63 -6.62 6.67
N SER A 309 1.10 -5.96 7.71
CA SER A 309 0.56 -6.62 8.89
C SER A 309 -0.93 -6.96 8.75
N GLU A 310 -1.32 -8.11 9.32
CA GLU A 310 -2.70 -8.49 9.59
C GLU A 310 -2.84 -8.70 11.09
N ILE A 311 -3.68 -7.91 11.75
CA ILE A 311 -3.87 -7.97 13.21
C ILE A 311 -5.36 -8.14 13.50
N ILE A 312 -5.69 -9.10 14.35
CA ILE A 312 -7.07 -9.27 14.83
C ILE A 312 -7.38 -8.20 15.87
N GLY A 313 -8.58 -7.66 15.80
CA GLY A 313 -9.04 -6.66 16.75
C GLY A 313 -10.54 -6.47 16.75
N ARG A 314 -11.00 -5.38 17.36
CA ARG A 314 -12.40 -4.96 17.36
C ARG A 314 -12.52 -3.56 16.81
N LEU A 315 -13.45 -3.38 15.89
CA LEU A 315 -13.88 -2.05 15.42
C LEU A 315 -14.98 -1.54 16.34
N VAL A 316 -14.69 -0.51 17.11
CA VAL A 316 -15.59 0.09 18.10
C VAL A 316 -15.98 1.48 17.62
N LEU A 317 -17.23 1.67 17.22
CA LEU A 317 -17.73 2.98 16.80
C LEU A 317 -17.80 3.92 18.00
N LEU A 318 -17.37 5.15 17.81
CA LEU A 318 -17.44 6.23 18.81
C LEU A 318 -18.74 7.03 18.68
N GLU A 319 -19.34 7.00 17.49
CA GLU A 319 -20.64 7.60 17.17
C GLU A 319 -21.56 6.55 16.54
N GLY A 320 -22.85 6.59 16.88
CA GLY A 320 -23.82 5.63 16.36
C GLY A 320 -23.63 4.19 16.84
N GLU A 321 -24.49 3.28 16.41
CA GLU A 321 -24.42 1.85 16.70
C GLU A 321 -23.98 1.02 15.50
N SER A 322 -24.16 1.55 14.30
CA SER A 322 -23.76 0.95 13.03
C SER A 322 -23.38 2.02 12.02
N VAL A 323 -22.67 1.63 10.96
CA VAL A 323 -22.30 2.49 9.83
C VAL A 323 -23.01 1.95 8.60
N ALA A 324 -23.82 2.79 7.94
CA ALA A 324 -24.51 2.44 6.71
C ALA A 324 -23.51 2.17 5.56
N PRO A 325 -23.90 1.37 4.54
CA PRO A 325 -23.08 1.21 3.35
C PRO A 325 -22.70 2.56 2.73
N GLY A 326 -21.44 2.75 2.38
CA GLY A 326 -20.89 3.98 1.82
C GLY A 326 -20.71 5.14 2.80
N ALA A 327 -21.14 5.00 4.07
CA ALA A 327 -20.97 6.02 5.09
C ALA A 327 -19.63 5.89 5.83
N SER A 328 -19.28 6.96 6.57
CA SER A 328 -18.09 6.97 7.43
C SER A 328 -18.44 7.29 8.87
N ALA A 329 -17.62 6.83 9.81
CA ALA A 329 -17.76 7.09 11.23
C ALA A 329 -16.40 7.20 11.94
N LEU A 330 -16.35 7.95 13.03
CA LEU A 330 -15.24 7.91 13.96
C LEU A 330 -15.28 6.61 14.76
N ALA A 331 -14.14 5.93 14.83
CA ALA A 331 -14.03 4.64 15.49
C ALA A 331 -12.70 4.45 16.21
N GLN A 332 -12.65 3.47 17.10
CA GLN A 332 -11.40 2.90 17.62
C GLN A 332 -11.20 1.51 17.05
N VAL A 333 -10.00 1.23 16.59
CA VAL A 333 -9.56 -0.14 16.36
C VAL A 333 -8.78 -0.58 17.58
N ARG A 334 -9.31 -1.61 18.30
CA ARG A 334 -8.70 -2.19 19.49
C ARG A 334 -8.13 -3.55 19.15
N LEU A 335 -6.81 -3.63 19.14
CA LEU A 335 -6.04 -4.73 18.56
C LEU A 335 -5.57 -5.75 19.61
N GLU A 336 -5.55 -7.04 19.25
CA GLU A 336 -5.04 -8.13 20.10
C GLU A 336 -3.51 -8.10 20.18
N ARG A 337 -2.81 -7.56 19.15
CA ARG A 337 -1.36 -7.28 19.13
C ARG A 337 -1.15 -5.81 18.77
N PRO A 338 -0.04 -5.19 19.20
CA PRO A 338 0.20 -3.78 18.88
C PRO A 338 0.46 -3.58 17.39
N ALA A 339 -0.08 -2.51 16.83
CA ALA A 339 0.24 -2.00 15.50
C ALA A 339 1.20 -0.83 15.58
N VAL A 340 1.99 -0.64 14.54
CA VAL A 340 2.84 0.54 14.34
C VAL A 340 2.25 1.36 13.22
N ALA A 341 1.76 2.52 13.54
CA ALA A 341 1.07 3.40 12.61
C ALA A 341 1.58 4.83 12.72
N ALA A 342 1.40 5.61 11.67
CA ALA A 342 1.46 7.05 11.71
C ALA A 342 0.09 7.63 11.40
N ARG A 343 -0.10 8.88 11.77
CA ARG A 343 -1.28 9.63 11.36
C ARG A 343 -1.38 9.69 9.83
N GLY A 344 -2.60 9.52 9.32
CA GLY A 344 -2.88 9.51 7.90
C GLY A 344 -2.60 8.16 7.21
N ASP A 345 -2.01 7.20 7.90
CA ASP A 345 -1.84 5.86 7.34
C ASP A 345 -3.19 5.27 6.94
N ARG A 346 -3.25 4.71 5.74
CA ARG A 346 -4.43 4.03 5.23
C ARG A 346 -4.43 2.57 5.67
N PHE A 347 -5.61 2.09 6.03
CA PHE A 347 -5.83 0.72 6.46
C PHE A 347 -7.06 0.12 5.78
N VAL A 348 -7.12 -1.20 5.77
CA VAL A 348 -8.29 -1.96 5.30
C VAL A 348 -8.79 -2.85 6.42
N ILE A 349 -10.11 -2.92 6.56
CA ILE A 349 -10.81 -3.82 7.49
C ILE A 349 -11.48 -4.93 6.68
N ARG A 350 -11.23 -6.16 7.11
CA ARG A 350 -11.94 -7.33 6.61
C ARG A 350 -12.74 -8.00 7.72
N ARG A 351 -13.86 -8.60 7.37
CA ARG A 351 -14.66 -9.42 8.29
C ARG A 351 -13.80 -10.54 8.85
N TYR A 352 -14.01 -10.89 10.12
CA TYR A 352 -13.23 -11.94 10.76
C TYR A 352 -13.44 -13.30 10.09
N SER A 353 -14.70 -13.68 9.82
CA SER A 353 -15.06 -14.92 9.12
C SER A 353 -16.49 -14.84 8.57
N PRO A 354 -16.74 -15.21 7.30
CA PRO A 354 -15.77 -15.37 6.22
C PRO A 354 -15.02 -14.06 5.92
N ALA A 355 -13.78 -14.14 5.44
CA ALA A 355 -12.93 -12.99 5.23
C ALA A 355 -13.29 -12.29 3.91
N HIS A 356 -14.06 -11.21 3.98
CA HIS A 356 -14.30 -10.27 2.87
C HIS A 356 -14.07 -8.84 3.34
N THR A 357 -13.75 -7.95 2.42
CA THR A 357 -13.48 -6.55 2.72
C THR A 357 -14.78 -5.85 3.07
N ILE A 358 -14.81 -5.11 4.18
CA ILE A 358 -15.99 -4.38 4.65
C ILE A 358 -15.79 -2.88 4.61
N GLY A 359 -14.56 -2.41 4.56
CA GLY A 359 -14.21 -1.00 4.54
C GLY A 359 -12.75 -0.78 4.88
N GLY A 360 -12.41 0.44 5.19
CA GLY A 360 -11.07 0.87 5.56
C GLY A 360 -11.10 2.30 6.06
N GLY A 361 -10.02 3.03 5.84
CA GLY A 361 -9.98 4.44 6.20
C GLY A 361 -8.59 4.93 6.54
N SER A 362 -8.53 5.92 7.45
CA SER A 362 -7.27 6.56 7.85
C SER A 362 -7.11 6.61 9.36
N VAL A 363 -5.86 6.50 9.81
CA VAL A 363 -5.48 6.65 11.23
C VAL A 363 -5.47 8.13 11.60
N ILE A 364 -6.23 8.50 12.62
CA ILE A 364 -6.29 9.86 13.17
C ILE A 364 -5.27 9.98 14.29
N GLU A 365 -5.31 9.06 15.27
CA GLU A 365 -4.39 9.02 16.40
C GLU A 365 -3.77 7.62 16.49
N PRO A 366 -2.46 7.49 16.24
CA PRO A 366 -1.79 6.19 16.20
C PRO A 366 -1.54 5.58 17.60
N VAL A 367 -1.54 6.40 18.65
CA VAL A 367 -1.36 5.96 20.04
C VAL A 367 -2.49 6.55 20.87
N ALA A 368 -3.61 5.84 20.91
CA ALA A 368 -4.82 6.30 21.58
C ALA A 368 -5.07 5.57 22.92
N SER A 369 -5.75 6.24 23.84
CA SER A 369 -6.32 5.64 25.02
C SER A 369 -7.74 5.17 24.77
N LYS A 370 -8.25 4.24 25.57
CA LYS A 370 -9.62 3.74 25.47
C LYS A 370 -10.62 4.87 25.70
N ARG A 371 -11.43 5.17 24.69
CA ARG A 371 -12.48 6.18 24.75
C ARG A 371 -13.85 5.57 25.09
N ARG A 372 -14.71 6.37 25.74
CA ARG A 372 -16.15 6.07 25.86
C ARG A 372 -16.87 6.53 24.59
N ARG A 373 -18.02 5.93 24.26
CA ARG A 373 -18.89 6.41 23.17
C ARG A 373 -19.27 7.88 23.43
N HIS A 374 -19.36 8.65 22.36
CA HIS A 374 -19.66 10.08 22.37
C HIS A 374 -18.65 10.97 23.15
N GLY A 375 -17.57 10.39 23.67
CA GLY A 375 -16.52 11.16 24.32
C GLY A 375 -15.47 11.63 23.33
N ALA A 376 -15.19 12.93 23.31
CA ALA A 376 -14.10 13.55 22.55
C ALA A 376 -14.24 13.54 21.01
N LEU A 377 -15.46 13.51 20.46
CA LEU A 377 -15.70 13.59 19.01
C LEU A 377 -15.14 14.89 18.43
N ASP A 378 -15.38 16.03 19.10
CA ASP A 378 -14.85 17.33 18.67
C ASP A 378 -13.33 17.37 18.66
N GLN A 379 -12.71 16.72 19.66
CA GLN A 379 -11.25 16.60 19.72
C GLN A 379 -10.69 15.78 18.55
N LEU A 380 -11.38 14.71 18.16
CA LEU A 380 -10.96 13.88 17.03
C LEU A 380 -11.17 14.59 15.69
N ALA A 381 -12.24 15.36 15.55
CA ALA A 381 -12.48 16.19 14.37
C ALA A 381 -11.35 17.22 14.17
N VAL A 382 -10.92 17.90 15.25
CA VAL A 382 -9.76 18.81 15.20
C VAL A 382 -8.49 18.06 14.85
N ARG A 383 -8.26 16.88 15.44
CA ARG A 383 -7.08 16.06 15.10
C ARG A 383 -7.11 15.58 13.66
N GLU A 384 -8.25 15.28 13.09
CA GLU A 384 -8.39 14.81 11.72
C GLU A 384 -8.15 15.92 10.69
N SER A 385 -8.86 17.04 10.81
CA SER A 385 -8.95 18.09 9.78
C SER A 385 -8.51 19.48 10.23
N GLY A 386 -8.21 19.67 11.52
CA GLY A 386 -7.77 20.96 12.05
C GLY A 386 -6.43 21.41 11.52
N SER A 387 -6.17 22.73 11.55
CA SER A 387 -4.85 23.28 11.21
C SER A 387 -3.76 22.72 12.14
N LEU A 388 -2.50 22.79 11.72
CA LEU A 388 -1.36 22.37 12.56
C LEU A 388 -1.40 23.11 13.92
N GLU A 389 -1.68 24.40 13.91
CA GLU A 389 -1.80 25.23 15.11
C GLU A 389 -2.92 24.75 16.05
N ALA A 390 -4.12 24.50 15.54
CA ALA A 390 -5.24 23.99 16.34
C ALA A 390 -4.93 22.63 16.98
N ARG A 391 -4.23 21.77 16.26
CA ARG A 391 -3.79 20.46 16.76
C ARG A 391 -2.72 20.57 17.83
N LEU A 392 -1.73 21.44 17.63
CA LEU A 392 -0.67 21.69 18.63
C LEU A 392 -1.28 22.27 19.90
N LEU A 393 -2.20 23.26 19.80
CA LEU A 393 -2.90 23.83 20.93
C LEU A 393 -3.64 22.75 21.73
N GLN A 394 -4.38 21.88 21.04
CA GLN A 394 -5.09 20.77 21.69
C GLN A 394 -4.17 19.77 22.40
N LEU A 395 -2.98 19.50 21.83
CA LEU A 395 -1.97 18.65 22.48
C LEU A 395 -1.42 19.32 23.76
N VAL A 396 -1.13 20.61 23.69
CA VAL A 396 -0.63 21.38 24.85
C VAL A 396 -1.67 21.44 25.95
N GLU A 397 -2.93 21.71 25.63
CA GLU A 397 -4.04 21.76 26.60
C GLU A 397 -4.34 20.40 27.25
N ALA A 398 -4.10 19.30 26.54
CA ALA A 398 -4.33 17.95 27.06
C ALA A 398 -3.22 17.44 28.00
N GLU A 399 -2.06 18.06 28.01
CA GLU A 399 -0.93 17.67 28.85
C GLU A 399 -0.89 18.49 30.15
N ALA A 400 -0.86 17.79 31.29
CA ALA A 400 -0.73 18.42 32.60
C ALA A 400 0.70 18.93 32.92
N ASN A 401 1.71 18.58 32.12
CA ASN A 401 3.11 18.93 32.29
C ASN A 401 3.66 19.58 31.01
N PRO A 402 4.74 20.38 31.10
CA PRO A 402 5.40 20.95 29.93
C PRO A 402 5.78 19.88 28.89
N ILE A 403 5.39 20.13 27.63
CA ILE A 403 5.68 19.25 26.51
C ILE A 403 7.05 19.62 25.94
N SER A 404 7.91 18.64 25.71
CA SER A 404 9.17 18.87 24.99
C SER A 404 8.91 19.12 23.50
N THR A 405 9.72 19.95 22.86
CA THR A 405 9.63 20.24 21.41
C THR A 405 9.74 18.98 20.56
N SER A 406 10.48 17.97 20.99
CA SER A 406 10.58 16.66 20.34
C SER A 406 9.29 15.84 20.35
N ARG A 407 8.31 16.18 21.18
CA ARG A 407 6.97 15.56 21.19
C ARG A 407 5.95 16.31 20.32
N LEU A 408 6.27 17.55 19.96
CA LEU A 408 5.43 18.41 19.12
C LEU A 408 5.81 18.30 17.64
N ALA A 409 7.01 17.86 17.34
CA ALA A 409 7.51 17.58 16.00
C ALA A 409 7.06 16.17 15.53
#